data_92a5314541781107d24f59e1cffd9865
#
_entry.id   92a5314541781107d24f59e1cffd9865
#
_cell.length_a   1.000
_cell.length_b   1.000
_cell.length_c   1.000
_cell.angle_alpha   90.00
_cell.angle_beta   90.00
_cell.angle_gamma   90.00
#
_symmetry.space_group_name_H-M   'P 1'
#
loop_
_entity.id
_entity.type
_entity.pdbx_description
1 polymer ?
#
loop_
_entity_poly.entity_id
_entity_poly.type
_entity_poly.pdbx_seq_one_letter_code
_entity_poly.pdbx_strand_id
1 'polypeptide(L)'
;KAISFAIPCYNSAAYMDTCIESIMACVDERDDIEIIIVDDGSTKDDTAVRADEWQKRHPSVIKAVHQPNGGHGEAVNTGLANATGLYFKVVDSDDWLDRDSLEKVLDYVRSQIGASEPTDLVIANYVYEKVHEGTHTTMRYRNVFPTERQFGWEDTKGFRQSQYLLMHSVIYRAQLLRNCGLKLPKHTF
;
A
#
# COMPACT_ATOMS: atom_id res chain seq x y z
N LYS A 1 13.34 -4.70 -6.06
CA LYS A 1 12.52 -4.72 -4.83
C LYS A 1 11.40 -5.75 -4.97
N ALA A 2 11.02 -6.40 -3.88
CA ALA A 2 9.87 -7.31 -3.83
C ALA A 2 8.56 -6.52 -3.87
N ILE A 3 8.49 -5.42 -3.10
CA ILE A 3 7.28 -4.61 -2.97
C ILE A 3 7.61 -3.12 -2.84
N SER A 4 6.78 -2.29 -3.46
CA SER A 4 6.75 -0.84 -3.29
C SER A 4 5.45 -0.45 -2.59
N PHE A 5 5.57 0.28 -1.48
CA PHE A 5 4.46 0.93 -0.80
C PHE A 5 4.39 2.38 -1.26
N ALA A 6 3.24 2.82 -1.74
CA ALA A 6 2.97 4.22 -2.02
C ALA A 6 2.11 4.80 -0.89
N ILE A 7 2.57 5.90 -0.31
CA ILE A 7 1.88 6.61 0.77
C ILE A 7 1.50 7.99 0.25
N PRO A 8 0.26 8.19 -0.23
CA PRO A 8 -0.25 9.50 -0.59
C PRO A 8 -0.38 10.37 0.67
N CYS A 9 0.20 11.56 0.66
CA CYS A 9 0.21 12.48 1.78
C CYS A 9 -0.30 13.85 1.34
N TYR A 10 -1.27 14.39 2.06
CA TYR A 10 -1.71 15.78 1.92
C TYR A 10 -2.08 16.35 3.28
N ASN A 11 -1.24 17.24 3.83
CA ASN A 11 -1.36 17.75 5.19
C ASN A 11 -1.49 16.61 6.22
N SER A 12 -0.56 15.67 6.17
CA SER A 12 -0.59 14.40 6.89
C SER A 12 0.47 14.30 8.01
N ALA A 13 1.13 15.41 8.36
CA ALA A 13 2.22 15.42 9.33
C ALA A 13 1.86 14.78 10.69
N ALA A 14 0.59 14.81 11.07
CA ALA A 14 0.13 14.23 12.33
C ALA A 14 0.07 12.68 12.33
N TYR A 15 0.04 12.05 11.16
CA TYR A 15 -0.27 10.61 11.02
C TYR A 15 0.83 9.82 10.31
N MET A 16 1.49 10.42 9.31
CA MET A 16 2.38 9.74 8.39
C MET A 16 3.52 8.98 9.06
N ASP A 17 4.03 9.43 10.19
CA ASP A 17 5.12 8.77 10.90
C ASP A 17 4.68 7.37 11.37
N THR A 18 3.49 7.23 11.96
CA THR A 18 2.94 5.93 12.39
C THR A 18 2.80 4.97 11.20
N CYS A 19 2.30 5.46 10.07
CA CYS A 19 2.19 4.69 8.83
C CYS A 19 3.57 4.17 8.39
N ILE A 20 4.54 5.06 8.24
CA ILE A 20 5.88 4.72 7.77
C ILE A 20 6.58 3.76 8.74
N GLU A 21 6.54 4.03 10.05
CA GLU A 21 7.14 3.20 11.08
C GLU A 21 6.59 1.77 11.07
N SER A 22 5.28 1.60 10.81
CA SER A 22 4.67 0.28 10.72
C SER A 22 5.25 -0.58 9.59
N ILE A 23 5.63 0.03 8.47
CA ILE A 23 6.29 -0.65 7.35
C ILE A 23 7.78 -0.84 7.65
N MET A 24 8.44 0.18 8.18
CA MET A 24 9.86 0.15 8.54
C MET A 24 10.19 -0.94 9.56
N ALA A 25 9.24 -1.28 10.44
CA ALA A 25 9.39 -2.39 11.40
C ALA A 25 9.65 -3.76 10.76
N CYS A 26 9.36 -3.92 9.46
CA CYS A 26 9.60 -5.15 8.67
C CYS A 26 10.77 -4.99 7.67
N VAL A 27 11.43 -3.83 7.62
CA VAL A 27 12.61 -3.63 6.78
C VAL A 27 13.81 -4.34 7.42
N ASP A 28 14.52 -5.11 6.63
CA ASP A 28 15.69 -5.86 7.03
C ASP A 28 16.85 -5.69 6.03
N GLU A 29 17.94 -6.42 6.24
CA GLU A 29 19.15 -6.37 5.40
C GLU A 29 18.95 -6.83 3.94
N ARG A 30 17.81 -7.45 3.60
CA ARG A 30 17.46 -7.84 2.23
C ARG A 30 17.25 -6.65 1.31
N ASP A 31 16.97 -5.49 1.86
CA ASP A 31 16.73 -4.23 1.12
C ASP A 31 15.74 -4.40 -0.04
N ASP A 32 14.70 -5.20 0.18
CA ASP A 32 13.73 -5.58 -0.86
C ASP A 32 12.39 -4.86 -0.74
N ILE A 33 12.24 -3.99 0.26
CA ILE A 33 11.11 -3.09 0.45
C ILE A 33 11.46 -1.70 -0.08
N GLU A 34 10.48 -1.01 -0.64
CA GLU A 34 10.56 0.38 -1.06
C GLU A 34 9.33 1.13 -0.56
N ILE A 35 9.52 2.33 -0.04
CA ILE A 35 8.46 3.23 0.42
C ILE A 35 8.55 4.52 -0.39
N ILE A 36 7.45 4.89 -1.05
CA ILE A 36 7.36 6.10 -1.85
C ILE A 36 6.35 7.01 -1.16
N ILE A 37 6.86 8.04 -0.49
CA ILE A 37 6.03 9.07 0.14
C ILE A 37 5.73 10.10 -0.95
N VAL A 38 4.46 10.28 -1.28
CA VAL A 38 4.03 11.26 -2.29
C VAL A 38 3.33 12.41 -1.58
N ASP A 39 4.04 13.52 -1.41
CA ASP A 39 3.47 14.76 -0.92
C ASP A 39 2.73 15.47 -2.06
N ASP A 40 1.41 15.48 -1.97
CA ASP A 40 0.50 16.06 -2.95
C ASP A 40 0.27 17.57 -2.70
N GLY A 41 1.35 18.31 -2.54
CA GLY A 41 1.32 19.76 -2.40
C GLY A 41 0.80 20.23 -1.04
N SER A 42 1.27 19.64 0.04
CA SER A 42 0.94 20.06 1.41
C SER A 42 1.39 21.47 1.69
N THR A 43 0.51 22.29 2.26
CA THR A 43 0.76 23.72 2.53
C THR A 43 0.38 24.15 3.94
N LYS A 44 -0.26 23.27 4.73
CA LYS A 44 -0.81 23.63 6.05
C LYS A 44 -0.01 23.04 7.21
N ASP A 45 0.93 22.15 6.93
CA ASP A 45 1.73 21.48 7.93
C ASP A 45 3.10 21.07 7.38
N ASP A 46 3.89 20.35 8.18
CA ASP A 46 5.27 19.96 7.87
C ASP A 46 5.37 18.65 7.06
N THR A 47 4.32 18.20 6.39
CA THR A 47 4.32 16.92 5.65
C THR A 47 5.50 16.81 4.68
N ALA A 48 5.73 17.84 3.85
CA ALA A 48 6.84 17.84 2.88
C ALA A 48 8.20 17.71 3.57
N VAL A 49 8.41 18.47 4.64
CA VAL A 49 9.68 18.45 5.40
C VAL A 49 9.89 17.06 6.02
N ARG A 50 8.85 16.47 6.61
CA ARG A 50 8.93 15.11 7.19
C ARG A 50 9.23 14.06 6.14
N ALA A 51 8.65 14.15 4.95
CA ALA A 51 8.93 13.23 3.85
C ALA A 51 10.43 13.27 3.48
N ASP A 52 11.01 14.46 3.37
CA ASP A 52 12.43 14.64 3.10
C ASP A 52 13.32 14.11 4.23
N GLU A 53 12.93 14.32 5.48
CA GLU A 53 13.65 13.79 6.64
C GLU A 53 13.64 12.27 6.68
N TRP A 54 12.53 11.64 6.34
CA TRP A 54 12.43 10.19 6.21
C TRP A 54 13.34 9.66 5.11
N GLN A 55 13.32 10.25 3.93
CA GLN A 55 14.23 9.90 2.84
C GLN A 55 15.70 10.09 3.24
N LYS A 56 16.04 11.19 3.91
CA LYS A 56 17.42 11.46 4.35
C LYS A 56 17.92 10.42 5.36
N ARG A 57 17.06 9.94 6.24
CA ARG A 57 17.40 8.89 7.25
C ARG A 57 17.52 7.50 6.62
N HIS A 58 16.73 7.20 5.60
CA HIS A 58 16.62 5.86 4.99
C HIS A 58 16.66 5.91 3.46
N PRO A 59 17.73 6.43 2.83
CA PRO A 59 17.76 6.74 1.40
C PRO A 59 17.73 5.51 0.48
N SER A 60 18.04 4.31 0.97
CA SER A 60 17.94 3.05 0.20
C SER A 60 16.53 2.47 0.17
N VAL A 61 15.68 2.87 1.14
CA VAL A 61 14.34 2.32 1.33
C VAL A 61 13.26 3.35 0.98
N ILE A 62 13.46 4.62 1.37
CA ILE A 62 12.45 5.67 1.27
C ILE A 62 12.79 6.68 0.18
N LYS A 63 11.79 6.98 -0.65
CA LYS A 63 11.81 8.02 -1.66
C LYS A 63 10.68 9.02 -1.39
N ALA A 64 11.01 10.30 -1.21
CA ALA A 64 10.06 11.40 -1.18
C ALA A 64 9.85 11.96 -2.58
N VAL A 65 8.60 12.21 -2.94
CA VAL A 65 8.21 12.81 -4.22
C VAL A 65 7.21 13.93 -3.91
N HIS A 66 7.52 15.13 -4.39
CA HIS A 66 6.63 16.31 -4.21
C HIS A 66 5.99 16.66 -5.53
N GLN A 67 4.70 16.96 -5.50
CA GLN A 67 3.93 17.38 -6.69
C GLN A 67 2.94 18.50 -6.34
N PRO A 68 2.52 19.30 -7.32
CA PRO A 68 1.35 20.15 -7.14
C PRO A 68 0.11 19.31 -6.81
N ASN A 69 -0.75 19.80 -5.93
CA ASN A 69 -1.95 19.05 -5.53
C ASN A 69 -2.76 18.60 -6.75
N GLY A 70 -2.88 17.30 -6.91
CA GLY A 70 -3.65 16.62 -7.96
C GLY A 70 -4.74 15.73 -7.40
N GLY A 71 -4.84 15.64 -6.07
CA GLY A 71 -5.74 14.76 -5.33
C GLY A 71 -5.18 13.35 -5.15
N HIS A 72 -5.83 12.57 -4.28
CA HIS A 72 -5.41 11.25 -3.88
C HIS A 72 -5.06 10.32 -5.07
N GLY A 73 -5.94 10.28 -6.09
CA GLY A 73 -5.72 9.45 -7.27
C GLY A 73 -4.43 9.79 -8.02
N GLU A 74 -4.11 11.08 -8.18
CA GLU A 74 -2.86 11.50 -8.85
C GLU A 74 -1.63 11.17 -8.00
N ALA A 75 -1.73 11.28 -6.68
CA ALA A 75 -0.65 10.87 -5.78
C ALA A 75 -0.39 9.35 -5.88
N VAL A 76 -1.44 8.53 -5.98
CA VAL A 76 -1.31 7.08 -6.24
C VAL A 76 -0.67 6.80 -7.60
N ASN A 77 -1.08 7.52 -8.67
CA ASN A 77 -0.46 7.40 -10.01
C ASN A 77 1.04 7.71 -9.94
N THR A 78 1.41 8.77 -9.23
CA THR A 78 2.80 9.17 -9.03
C THR A 78 3.56 8.10 -8.23
N GLY A 79 2.97 7.53 -7.20
CA GLY A 79 3.53 6.41 -6.45
C GLY A 79 3.82 5.22 -7.37
N LEU A 80 2.86 4.80 -8.19
CA LEU A 80 3.04 3.70 -9.14
C LEU A 80 4.12 4.00 -10.20
N ALA A 81 4.18 5.23 -10.69
CA ALA A 81 5.19 5.65 -11.67
C ALA A 81 6.62 5.59 -11.10
N ASN A 82 6.77 5.80 -9.79
CA ASN A 82 8.06 5.74 -9.10
C ASN A 82 8.39 4.35 -8.52
N ALA A 83 7.44 3.42 -8.50
CA ALA A 83 7.62 2.10 -7.94
C ALA A 83 8.57 1.23 -8.78
N THR A 84 9.45 0.48 -8.10
CA THR A 84 10.38 -0.48 -8.73
C THR A 84 10.12 -1.93 -8.33
N GLY A 85 9.28 -2.14 -7.32
CA GLY A 85 8.93 -3.45 -6.80
C GLY A 85 8.12 -4.32 -7.76
N LEU A 86 8.24 -5.62 -7.59
CA LEU A 86 7.42 -6.60 -8.29
C LEU A 86 5.94 -6.41 -7.94
N TYR A 87 5.67 -6.11 -6.68
CA TYR A 87 4.34 -5.78 -6.16
C TYR A 87 4.22 -4.31 -5.77
N PHE A 88 2.99 -3.82 -5.78
CA PHE A 88 2.64 -2.45 -5.44
C PHE A 88 1.45 -2.43 -4.48
N LYS A 89 1.56 -1.66 -3.42
CA LYS A 89 0.49 -1.44 -2.45
C LYS A 89 0.38 0.03 -2.12
N VAL A 90 -0.86 0.53 -2.10
CA VAL A 90 -1.18 1.85 -1.54
C VAL A 90 -1.47 1.67 -0.05
N VAL A 91 -0.95 2.56 0.77
CA VAL A 91 -1.28 2.69 2.20
C VAL A 91 -1.59 4.15 2.45
N ASP A 92 -2.80 4.46 2.91
CA ASP A 92 -3.16 5.82 3.25
C ASP A 92 -2.33 6.31 4.44
N SER A 93 -2.00 7.58 4.46
CA SER A 93 -1.05 8.16 5.43
C SER A 93 -1.53 8.12 6.88
N ASP A 94 -2.83 7.90 7.10
CA ASP A 94 -3.48 7.73 8.40
C ASP A 94 -3.75 6.26 8.78
N ASP A 95 -3.36 5.32 7.91
CA ASP A 95 -3.42 3.88 8.17
C ASP A 95 -2.07 3.34 8.66
N TRP A 96 -2.08 2.13 9.21
CA TRP A 96 -0.87 1.37 9.57
C TRP A 96 -1.04 -0.11 9.28
N LEU A 97 0.08 -0.83 9.19
CA LEU A 97 0.10 -2.26 8.91
C LEU A 97 0.46 -3.06 10.17
N ASP A 98 -0.29 -4.14 10.41
CA ASP A 98 0.06 -5.11 11.45
C ASP A 98 1.34 -5.86 11.05
N ARG A 99 2.34 -5.88 11.95
CA ARG A 99 3.66 -6.44 11.69
C ARG A 99 3.61 -7.90 11.28
N ASP A 100 2.93 -8.74 12.06
CA ASP A 100 2.91 -10.20 11.82
C ASP A 100 2.18 -10.53 10.52
N SER A 101 1.17 -9.74 10.17
CA SER A 101 0.44 -9.86 8.92
C SER A 101 1.29 -9.39 7.73
N LEU A 102 2.04 -8.30 7.90
CA LEU A 102 2.93 -7.78 6.87
C LEU A 102 4.08 -8.76 6.60
N GLU A 103 4.69 -9.35 7.62
CA GLU A 103 5.75 -10.36 7.45
C GLU A 103 5.27 -11.54 6.61
N LYS A 104 4.05 -12.05 6.83
CA LYS A 104 3.46 -13.12 6.00
C LYS A 104 3.25 -12.69 4.55
N VAL A 105 2.80 -11.46 4.32
CA VAL A 105 2.67 -10.90 2.98
C VAL A 105 4.04 -10.79 2.30
N LEU A 106 5.04 -10.29 3.02
CA LEU A 106 6.42 -10.16 2.50
C LEU A 106 7.01 -11.52 2.13
N ASP A 107 6.83 -12.52 2.95
CA ASP A 107 7.29 -13.88 2.64
C ASP A 107 6.63 -14.42 1.36
N TYR A 108 5.33 -14.17 1.21
CA TYR A 108 4.62 -14.58 0.01
C TYR A 108 5.12 -13.82 -1.24
N VAL A 109 5.18 -12.50 -1.22
CA VAL A 109 5.61 -11.71 -2.40
C VAL A 109 7.07 -11.99 -2.76
N ARG A 110 7.92 -12.27 -1.80
CA ARG A 110 9.30 -12.73 -2.00
C ARG A 110 9.36 -14.06 -2.73
N SER A 111 8.47 -15.00 -2.38
CA SER A 111 8.39 -16.30 -3.05
C SER A 111 8.01 -16.19 -4.54
N GLN A 112 7.42 -15.07 -4.93
CA GLN A 112 7.01 -14.81 -6.32
C GLN A 112 8.15 -14.26 -7.19
N ILE A 113 9.29 -13.88 -6.58
CA ILE A 113 10.46 -13.39 -7.34
C ILE A 113 11.04 -14.54 -8.17
N GLY A 114 11.07 -14.36 -9.49
CA GLY A 114 11.56 -15.39 -10.42
C GLY A 114 10.54 -16.49 -10.74
N ALA A 115 9.32 -16.43 -10.21
CA ALA A 115 8.26 -17.36 -10.61
C ALA A 115 7.91 -17.18 -12.09
N SER A 116 7.65 -18.28 -12.80
CA SER A 116 7.22 -18.24 -14.21
C SER A 116 5.86 -17.54 -14.40
N GLU A 117 4.97 -17.71 -13.43
CA GLU A 117 3.63 -17.13 -13.40
C GLU A 117 3.37 -16.50 -12.03
N PRO A 118 3.88 -15.28 -11.76
CA PRO A 118 3.63 -14.60 -10.51
C PRO A 118 2.15 -14.27 -10.33
N THR A 119 1.65 -14.39 -9.11
CA THR A 119 0.28 -14.02 -8.76
C THR A 119 0.00 -12.55 -9.10
N ASP A 120 -1.10 -12.27 -9.78
CA ASP A 120 -1.48 -10.91 -10.20
C ASP A 120 -1.95 -10.04 -9.04
N LEU A 121 -2.64 -10.67 -8.07
CA LEU A 121 -3.32 -9.98 -6.98
C LEU A 121 -3.22 -10.78 -5.68
N VAL A 122 -2.73 -10.15 -4.63
CA VAL A 122 -2.76 -10.69 -3.27
C VAL A 122 -3.83 -9.93 -2.49
N ILE A 123 -4.72 -10.67 -1.82
CA ILE A 123 -5.81 -10.11 -1.04
C ILE A 123 -5.58 -10.41 0.44
N ALA A 124 -5.51 -9.37 1.24
CA ALA A 124 -5.38 -9.43 2.69
C ALA A 124 -6.67 -8.97 3.38
N ASN A 125 -6.84 -9.38 4.61
CA ASN A 125 -7.88 -8.79 5.47
C ASN A 125 -7.47 -7.37 5.88
N TYR A 126 -8.43 -6.59 6.36
CA TYR A 126 -8.16 -5.31 6.99
C TYR A 126 -9.04 -5.10 8.22
N VAL A 127 -8.67 -4.12 9.03
CA VAL A 127 -9.35 -3.82 10.29
C VAL A 127 -9.82 -2.36 10.26
N TYR A 128 -11.08 -2.14 10.57
CA TYR A 128 -11.57 -0.82 10.94
C TYR A 128 -11.28 -0.57 12.41
N GLU A 129 -10.35 0.31 12.69
CA GLU A 129 -10.04 0.77 14.04
C GLU A 129 -10.91 2.00 14.37
N LYS A 130 -11.81 1.83 15.32
CA LYS A 130 -12.57 2.94 15.87
C LYS A 130 -11.85 3.50 17.09
N VAL A 131 -10.79 4.23 16.87
CA VAL A 131 -9.86 4.71 17.90
C VAL A 131 -10.59 5.40 19.05
N HIS A 132 -11.58 6.26 18.75
CA HIS A 132 -12.35 6.98 19.76
C HIS A 132 -13.29 6.09 20.59
N GLU A 133 -13.71 4.95 20.04
CA GLU A 133 -14.61 4.00 20.72
C GLU A 133 -13.82 2.86 21.38
N GLY A 134 -12.51 2.72 21.10
CA GLY A 134 -11.69 1.61 21.56
C GLY A 134 -12.16 0.24 21.02
N THR A 135 -12.83 0.23 19.87
CA THR A 135 -13.36 -0.99 19.25
C THR A 135 -12.80 -1.18 17.85
N HIS A 136 -12.72 -2.41 17.39
CA HIS A 136 -12.27 -2.73 16.04
C HIS A 136 -13.17 -3.76 15.36
N THR A 137 -13.22 -3.72 14.03
CA THR A 137 -13.96 -4.68 13.23
C THR A 137 -13.05 -5.23 12.13
N THR A 138 -12.77 -6.53 12.16
CA THR A 138 -11.96 -7.19 11.13
C THR A 138 -12.82 -7.59 9.94
N MET A 139 -12.49 -7.06 8.76
CA MET A 139 -13.07 -7.47 7.49
C MET A 139 -12.30 -8.66 6.93
N ARG A 140 -12.98 -9.79 6.82
CA ARG A 140 -12.40 -11.07 6.39
C ARG A 140 -13.04 -11.53 5.09
N TYR A 141 -12.20 -12.04 4.17
CA TYR A 141 -12.62 -12.45 2.84
C TYR A 141 -12.73 -13.97 2.64
N ARG A 142 -12.46 -14.79 3.67
CA ARG A 142 -12.52 -16.26 3.58
C ARG A 142 -13.86 -16.84 3.11
N ASN A 143 -14.94 -16.06 3.17
CA ASN A 143 -16.25 -16.44 2.66
C ASN A 143 -16.43 -16.12 1.18
N VAL A 144 -15.54 -15.31 0.60
CA VAL A 144 -15.56 -14.89 -0.82
C VAL A 144 -14.44 -15.57 -1.61
N PHE A 145 -13.24 -15.55 -1.06
CA PHE A 145 -12.05 -16.06 -1.73
C PHE A 145 -11.52 -17.34 -1.06
N PRO A 146 -10.97 -18.28 -1.84
CA PRO A 146 -10.16 -19.35 -1.29
C PRO A 146 -8.98 -18.80 -0.48
N THR A 147 -8.54 -19.54 0.54
CA THR A 147 -7.40 -19.18 1.38
C THR A 147 -6.23 -20.12 1.12
N GLU A 148 -5.01 -19.65 1.31
CA GLU A 148 -3.77 -20.43 1.28
C GLU A 148 -3.47 -21.14 -0.06
N ARG A 149 -4.09 -20.68 -1.15
CA ARG A 149 -3.81 -21.16 -2.52
C ARG A 149 -4.03 -20.06 -3.54
N GLN A 150 -3.41 -20.20 -4.70
CA GLN A 150 -3.78 -19.39 -5.87
C GLN A 150 -5.14 -19.83 -6.40
N PHE A 151 -5.89 -18.89 -6.98
CA PHE A 151 -7.22 -19.10 -7.52
C PHE A 151 -7.51 -18.11 -8.65
N GLY A 152 -8.46 -18.46 -9.53
CA GLY A 152 -8.99 -17.56 -10.52
C GLY A 152 -10.32 -16.93 -10.09
N TRP A 153 -10.86 -16.06 -10.91
CA TRP A 153 -12.13 -15.39 -10.64
C TRP A 153 -13.30 -16.38 -10.57
N GLU A 154 -13.22 -17.50 -11.27
CA GLU A 154 -14.19 -18.60 -11.25
C GLU A 154 -14.33 -19.27 -9.88
N ASP A 155 -13.31 -19.19 -9.04
CA ASP A 155 -13.32 -19.73 -7.67
C ASP A 155 -13.97 -18.78 -6.66
N THR A 156 -14.28 -17.53 -7.06
CA THR A 156 -14.79 -16.51 -6.14
C THR A 156 -16.27 -16.73 -5.85
N LYS A 157 -16.65 -16.45 -4.60
CA LYS A 157 -18.06 -16.46 -4.18
C LYS A 157 -18.60 -15.03 -4.13
N GLY A 158 -19.93 -14.91 -4.08
CA GLY A 158 -20.56 -13.60 -3.97
C GLY A 158 -20.23 -12.89 -2.67
N PHE A 159 -20.07 -11.58 -2.73
CA PHE A 159 -19.95 -10.72 -1.57
C PHE A 159 -21.28 -10.64 -0.82
N ARG A 160 -21.21 -10.57 0.50
CA ARG A 160 -22.37 -10.23 1.32
C ARG A 160 -22.73 -8.75 1.14
N GLN A 161 -23.96 -8.39 1.46
CA GLN A 161 -24.35 -6.98 1.57
C GLN A 161 -23.36 -6.24 2.49
N SER A 162 -22.92 -5.06 2.11
CA SER A 162 -21.90 -4.26 2.81
C SER A 162 -20.46 -4.85 2.86
N GLN A 163 -20.20 -5.94 2.15
CA GLN A 163 -18.84 -6.47 1.98
C GLN A 163 -18.33 -6.13 0.57
N TYR A 164 -17.20 -5.49 0.48
CA TYR A 164 -16.58 -5.05 -0.77
C TYR A 164 -15.06 -5.10 -0.66
N LEU A 165 -14.38 -5.13 -1.78
CA LEU A 165 -12.93 -5.15 -1.85
C LEU A 165 -12.42 -3.71 -1.88
N LEU A 166 -11.69 -3.32 -0.86
CA LEU A 166 -11.06 -2.00 -0.75
C LEU A 166 -9.58 -2.07 -1.15
N MET A 167 -9.00 -0.93 -1.54
CA MET A 167 -7.57 -0.83 -1.83
C MET A 167 -6.69 -1.18 -0.62
N HIS A 168 -7.16 -0.98 0.62
CA HIS A 168 -6.49 -1.39 1.85
C HIS A 168 -6.19 -2.89 1.91
N SER A 169 -7.03 -3.71 1.25
CA SER A 169 -6.91 -5.17 1.23
C SER A 169 -6.12 -5.72 0.05
N VAL A 170 -5.72 -4.89 -0.91
CA VAL A 170 -5.20 -5.35 -2.20
C VAL A 170 -3.73 -4.99 -2.37
N ILE A 171 -2.96 -5.97 -2.89
CA ILE A 171 -1.58 -5.78 -3.31
C ILE A 171 -1.51 -6.28 -4.75
N TYR A 172 -1.10 -5.42 -5.67
CA TYR A 172 -1.09 -5.70 -7.10
C TYR A 172 0.30 -6.07 -7.58
N ARG A 173 0.40 -6.98 -8.54
CA ARG A 173 1.61 -7.08 -9.35
C ARG A 173 1.76 -5.79 -10.16
N ALA A 174 2.84 -5.03 -9.91
CA ALA A 174 3.00 -3.67 -10.45
C ALA A 174 2.94 -3.63 -12.00
N GLN A 175 3.48 -4.65 -12.66
CA GLN A 175 3.46 -4.74 -14.13
C GLN A 175 2.04 -4.89 -14.69
N LEU A 176 1.13 -5.55 -13.96
CA LEU A 176 -0.28 -5.64 -14.35
C LEU A 176 -0.92 -4.26 -14.45
N LEU A 177 -0.73 -3.42 -13.43
CA LEU A 177 -1.28 -2.05 -13.42
C LEU A 177 -0.72 -1.21 -14.58
N ARG A 178 0.59 -1.35 -14.86
CA ARG A 178 1.23 -0.64 -15.98
C ARG A 178 0.69 -1.11 -17.33
N ASN A 179 0.50 -2.42 -17.52
CA ASN A 179 -0.01 -2.99 -18.76
C ASN A 179 -1.47 -2.61 -19.02
N CYS A 180 -2.29 -2.48 -17.99
CA CYS A 180 -3.66 -2.01 -18.10
C CYS A 180 -3.76 -0.53 -18.50
N GLY A 181 -2.68 0.24 -18.35
CA GLY A 181 -2.70 1.68 -18.60
C GLY A 181 -3.64 2.46 -17.67
N LEU A 182 -4.02 1.86 -16.54
CA LEU A 182 -4.95 2.46 -15.58
C LEU A 182 -4.33 3.73 -15.00
N LYS A 183 -5.11 4.81 -15.03
CA LYS A 183 -4.83 6.06 -14.32
C LYS A 183 -6.04 6.46 -13.51
N LEU A 184 -5.82 6.75 -12.25
CA LEU A 184 -6.85 7.32 -11.41
C LEU A 184 -7.07 8.78 -11.79
N PRO A 185 -8.32 9.27 -11.80
CA PRO A 185 -8.59 10.65 -12.18
C PRO A 185 -8.06 11.65 -11.14
N LYS A 186 -7.70 12.85 -11.62
CA LYS A 186 -7.28 13.95 -10.76
C LYS A 186 -8.46 14.50 -9.96
N HIS A 187 -8.16 15.01 -8.76
CA HIS A 187 -9.14 15.69 -7.89
C HIS A 187 -10.39 14.85 -7.59
N THR A 188 -10.27 13.55 -7.59
CA THR A 188 -11.32 12.62 -7.15
C THR A 188 -10.79 11.82 -5.95
N PHE A 189 -11.72 11.45 -5.08
CA PHE A 189 -11.45 10.56 -3.95
C PHE A 189 -11.40 9.14 -4.40
#